data_2dbe111bcc6bdae8235049e0a702c0fa
#
_entry.id   2dbe111bcc6bdae8235049e0a702c0fa
#
_cell.length_a   1.000
_cell.length_b   1.000
_cell.length_c   1.000
_cell.angle_alpha   90.00
_cell.angle_beta   90.00
_cell.angle_gamma   90.00
#
_symmetry.space_group_name_H-M   'P 1'
#
loop_
_entity.id
_entity.type
_entity.pdbx_description
1 polymer ?
#
loop_
_entity_poly.entity_id
_entity_poly.type
_entity_poly.pdbx_seq_one_letter_code
_entity_poly.pdbx_strand_id
1 'polypeptide(L)'
;MKTLPESFRPFDARMLDVGDGHWIYIEEVGRKGGRPIAFLHGGPGSGSQVLHRTLFDPARDHVFLIDQRGAGRSHPYLSCKANTTAHIVADLEAVRAHFAIDRWMLVGGSWGSTLALAYAERHPERVMALVLRALFLGTDEEVRWAFVDGPQIFRPELFEAYCNRLPPEERANPLAAYVKRLTGPDGAERTRAAHAWNAYERALSELQPKHAVIPETVADGARLPPTPIVEAHYIANSFFLQPGELLANAHRLRDIPGVIVQGRYDLLCPPKVAHAIASVWPAARLEIIDHAGHSMTEPGVMEAMRRAISDLSAG
;
A
#
# COMPACT_ATOMS: atom_id res chain seq x y z
N MET A 1 -7.67 -10.84 21.07
CA MET A 1 -7.65 -11.16 19.63
C MET A 1 -8.01 -12.63 19.47
N LYS A 2 -9.05 -12.97 18.68
CA LYS A 2 -9.31 -14.37 18.32
C LYS A 2 -8.11 -14.87 17.50
N THR A 3 -7.51 -15.99 17.89
CA THR A 3 -6.46 -16.62 17.09
C THR A 3 -7.05 -17.05 15.75
N LEU A 4 -6.36 -16.73 14.64
CA LEU A 4 -6.79 -17.20 13.33
C LEU A 4 -6.77 -18.75 13.29
N PRO A 5 -7.69 -19.36 12.50
CA PRO A 5 -7.65 -20.79 12.23
C PRO A 5 -6.27 -21.22 11.70
N GLU A 6 -5.92 -22.46 11.96
CA GLU A 6 -4.62 -23.02 11.56
C GLU A 6 -4.37 -22.96 10.06
N SER A 7 -5.43 -23.06 9.25
CA SER A 7 -5.39 -22.93 7.79
C SER A 7 -4.83 -21.59 7.28
N PHE A 8 -4.79 -20.55 8.12
CA PHE A 8 -4.18 -19.25 7.80
C PHE A 8 -2.79 -19.05 8.41
N ARG A 9 -2.21 -20.09 9.01
CA ARG A 9 -0.81 -20.03 9.44
C ARG A 9 0.12 -20.20 8.25
N PRO A 10 1.26 -19.48 8.23
CA PRO A 10 2.30 -19.76 7.24
C PRO A 10 2.78 -21.19 7.36
N PHE A 11 2.89 -21.88 6.25
CA PHE A 11 3.57 -23.17 6.22
C PHE A 11 5.06 -23.01 5.96
N ASP A 12 5.49 -21.85 5.45
CA ASP A 12 6.90 -21.47 5.35
C ASP A 12 7.07 -19.96 5.46
N ALA A 13 8.26 -19.52 5.87
CA ALA A 13 8.66 -18.13 5.87
C ALA A 13 10.18 -18.02 5.76
N ARG A 14 10.66 -17.09 4.94
CA ARG A 14 12.10 -16.95 4.69
C ARG A 14 12.51 -15.52 4.38
N MET A 15 13.83 -15.31 4.45
CA MET A 15 14.49 -14.11 3.95
C MET A 15 15.11 -14.42 2.59
N LEU A 16 14.91 -13.54 1.61
CA LEU A 16 15.54 -13.62 0.30
C LEU A 16 16.48 -12.43 0.11
N ASP A 17 17.74 -12.70 -0.21
CA ASP A 17 18.69 -11.66 -0.63
C ASP A 17 18.28 -11.15 -2.02
N VAL A 18 18.02 -9.84 -2.11
CA VAL A 18 17.64 -9.16 -3.36
C VAL A 18 18.69 -8.16 -3.83
N GLY A 19 19.89 -8.25 -3.26
CA GLY A 19 20.99 -7.35 -3.58
C GLY A 19 20.94 -6.02 -2.85
N ASP A 20 21.92 -5.16 -3.10
CA ASP A 20 22.05 -3.81 -2.51
C ASP A 20 22.14 -3.80 -0.96
N GLY A 21 22.32 -4.95 -0.34
CA GLY A 21 22.28 -5.17 1.10
C GLY A 21 20.87 -5.30 1.67
N HIS A 22 19.88 -5.60 0.82
CA HIS A 22 18.50 -5.85 1.23
C HIS A 22 18.16 -7.33 1.25
N TRP A 23 17.48 -7.72 2.33
CA TRP A 23 16.87 -9.04 2.51
C TRP A 23 15.36 -8.83 2.71
N ILE A 24 14.54 -9.36 1.83
CA ILE A 24 13.09 -9.25 1.94
C ILE A 24 12.51 -10.49 2.60
N TYR A 25 11.54 -10.25 3.48
CA TYR A 25 10.79 -11.31 4.14
C TYR A 25 9.61 -11.74 3.29
N ILE A 26 9.49 -13.04 3.09
CA ILE A 26 8.41 -13.66 2.34
C ILE A 26 7.77 -14.72 3.22
N GLU A 27 6.46 -14.69 3.28
CA GLU A 27 5.64 -15.64 4.03
C GLU A 27 4.72 -16.38 3.07
N GLU A 28 4.74 -17.70 3.12
CA GLU A 28 3.93 -18.57 2.28
C GLU A 28 2.74 -19.10 3.08
N VAL A 29 1.51 -18.84 2.60
CA VAL A 29 0.27 -19.32 3.25
C VAL A 29 -0.66 -20.01 2.26
N GLY A 30 -1.59 -20.82 2.81
CA GLY A 30 -2.56 -21.58 2.03
C GLY A 30 -2.01 -22.92 1.55
N ARG A 31 -2.32 -23.31 0.31
CA ARG A 31 -1.98 -24.61 -0.25
C ARG A 31 -0.70 -24.52 -1.08
N LYS A 32 0.36 -25.20 -0.67
CA LYS A 32 1.59 -25.32 -1.45
C LYS A 32 1.30 -25.90 -2.84
N GLY A 33 1.76 -25.22 -3.90
CA GLY A 33 1.49 -25.56 -5.29
C GLY A 33 0.07 -25.25 -5.75
N GLY A 34 -0.71 -24.52 -4.96
CA GLY A 34 -1.97 -23.92 -5.35
C GLY A 34 -1.79 -22.79 -6.35
N ARG A 35 -2.86 -22.02 -6.60
CA ARG A 35 -2.78 -20.86 -7.49
C ARG A 35 -1.84 -19.79 -6.90
N PRO A 36 -0.78 -19.39 -7.61
CA PRO A 36 0.19 -18.46 -7.10
C PRO A 36 -0.37 -17.03 -7.06
N ILE A 37 -0.29 -16.41 -5.87
CA ILE A 37 -0.75 -15.04 -5.63
C ILE A 37 0.33 -14.29 -4.86
N ALA A 38 0.75 -13.12 -5.36
CA ALA A 38 1.57 -12.19 -4.58
C ALA A 38 0.67 -11.12 -3.94
N PHE A 39 0.78 -10.97 -2.63
CA PHE A 39 0.14 -9.89 -1.89
C PHE A 39 1.12 -8.74 -1.65
N LEU A 40 0.75 -7.54 -2.07
CA LEU A 40 1.54 -6.32 -2.02
C LEU A 40 0.92 -5.35 -1.02
N HIS A 41 1.60 -5.14 0.11
CA HIS A 41 1.13 -4.21 1.13
C HIS A 41 1.23 -2.75 0.70
N GLY A 42 0.47 -1.90 1.38
CA GLY A 42 0.44 -0.44 1.19
C GLY A 42 1.55 0.31 1.95
N GLY A 43 1.34 1.56 2.14
CA GLY A 43 2.25 2.56 2.70
C GLY A 43 2.69 3.52 1.60
N PRO A 44 3.95 3.46 1.11
CA PRO A 44 5.00 2.43 1.28
C PRO A 44 5.48 2.23 2.72
N GLY A 45 5.91 1.01 3.05
CA GLY A 45 6.53 0.73 4.35
C GLY A 45 5.70 -0.01 5.38
N SER A 46 4.38 -0.26 5.14
CA SER A 46 3.51 -0.87 6.16
C SER A 46 3.92 -2.29 6.59
N GLY A 47 4.43 -3.10 5.66
CA GLY A 47 4.59 -4.52 5.85
C GLY A 47 3.28 -5.30 5.77
N SER A 48 3.35 -6.59 5.56
CA SER A 48 2.18 -7.47 5.56
C SER A 48 1.74 -7.81 6.98
N GLN A 49 0.45 -8.02 7.16
CA GLN A 49 -0.19 -8.27 8.45
C GLN A 49 -0.95 -9.59 8.44
N VAL A 50 -1.14 -10.15 9.63
CA VAL A 50 -1.87 -11.42 9.82
C VAL A 50 -3.27 -11.39 9.20
N LEU A 51 -3.94 -10.23 9.26
CA LEU A 51 -5.27 -10.05 8.66
C LEU A 51 -5.27 -10.26 7.14
N HIS A 52 -4.21 -9.89 6.45
CA HIS A 52 -4.11 -10.05 4.98
C HIS A 52 -4.23 -11.50 4.53
N ARG A 53 -3.80 -12.46 5.35
CA ARG A 53 -3.91 -13.91 5.07
C ARG A 53 -5.36 -14.34 4.87
N THR A 54 -6.30 -13.66 5.53
CA THR A 54 -7.73 -14.00 5.49
C THR A 54 -8.46 -13.58 4.21
N LEU A 55 -7.78 -12.90 3.30
CA LEU A 55 -8.33 -12.55 1.98
C LEU A 55 -8.44 -13.76 1.05
N PHE A 56 -7.67 -14.81 1.28
CA PHE A 56 -7.41 -15.89 0.35
C PHE A 56 -8.09 -17.18 0.78
N ASP A 57 -8.34 -18.07 -0.18
CA ASP A 57 -8.83 -19.43 0.08
C ASP A 57 -7.65 -20.36 0.38
N PRO A 58 -7.47 -20.78 1.67
CA PRO A 58 -6.33 -21.62 2.04
C PRO A 58 -6.34 -23.02 1.43
N ALA A 59 -7.47 -23.46 0.81
CA ALA A 59 -7.56 -24.75 0.13
C ALA A 59 -7.15 -24.68 -1.35
N ARG A 60 -7.09 -23.49 -1.93
CA ARG A 60 -6.86 -23.29 -3.38
C ARG A 60 -5.63 -22.46 -3.69
N ASP A 61 -5.35 -21.45 -2.87
CA ASP A 61 -4.37 -20.42 -3.15
C ASP A 61 -3.02 -20.74 -2.51
N HIS A 62 -1.94 -20.49 -3.22
CA HIS A 62 -0.58 -20.41 -2.71
C HIS A 62 -0.16 -18.95 -2.69
N VAL A 63 -0.19 -18.33 -1.52
CA VAL A 63 -0.03 -16.89 -1.37
C VAL A 63 1.32 -16.54 -0.81
N PHE A 64 1.99 -15.60 -1.46
CA PHE A 64 3.25 -14.99 -1.05
C PHE A 64 2.96 -13.60 -0.50
N LEU A 65 3.00 -13.46 0.84
CA LEU A 65 2.95 -12.15 1.49
C LEU A 65 4.38 -11.62 1.58
N ILE A 66 4.65 -10.56 0.82
CA ILE A 66 5.99 -10.02 0.64
C ILE A 66 6.10 -8.71 1.42
N ASP A 67 7.01 -8.66 2.40
CA ASP A 67 7.39 -7.40 3.04
C ASP A 67 8.44 -6.73 2.14
N GLN A 68 8.10 -5.58 1.56
CA GLN A 68 8.96 -4.85 0.62
C GLN A 68 10.22 -4.33 1.30
N ARG A 69 11.21 -3.80 0.52
CA ARG A 69 12.44 -3.21 1.07
C ARG A 69 12.11 -2.16 2.14
N GLY A 70 12.81 -2.21 3.26
CA GLY A 70 12.63 -1.29 4.37
C GLY A 70 11.37 -1.49 5.20
N ALA A 71 10.48 -2.42 4.83
CA ALA A 71 9.18 -2.61 5.45
C ALA A 71 9.08 -3.88 6.29
N GLY A 72 8.21 -3.86 7.28
CA GLY A 72 7.81 -5.03 8.06
C GLY A 72 8.97 -5.76 8.71
N ARG A 73 9.20 -7.01 8.28
CA ARG A 73 10.25 -7.91 8.76
C ARG A 73 11.48 -7.93 7.84
N SER A 74 11.44 -7.19 6.72
CA SER A 74 12.57 -7.05 5.78
C SER A 74 13.69 -6.21 6.37
N HIS A 75 14.92 -6.46 5.93
CA HIS A 75 16.12 -5.79 6.41
C HIS A 75 16.88 -5.10 5.28
N PRO A 76 17.53 -3.95 5.56
CA PRO A 76 17.50 -3.15 6.81
C PRO A 76 16.14 -2.46 6.99
N TYR A 77 15.60 -2.49 8.20
CA TYR A 77 14.31 -1.85 8.54
C TYR A 77 14.37 -0.34 8.35
N LEU A 78 13.33 0.26 7.74
CA LEU A 78 13.20 1.67 7.37
C LEU A 78 14.30 2.19 6.44
N SER A 79 15.04 1.31 5.77
CA SER A 79 16.06 1.72 4.82
C SER A 79 15.44 2.32 3.56
N CYS A 80 15.90 3.53 3.22
CA CYS A 80 15.56 4.23 1.97
C CYS A 80 16.67 4.06 0.90
N LYS A 81 17.82 3.46 1.25
CA LYS A 81 18.92 3.22 0.31
C LYS A 81 18.49 2.18 -0.72
N ALA A 82 18.74 2.43 -2.01
CA ALA A 82 18.36 1.53 -3.09
C ALA A 82 16.89 1.03 -2.94
N ASN A 83 15.98 1.91 -2.55
CA ASN A 83 14.58 1.62 -2.31
C ASN A 83 13.72 2.55 -3.17
N THR A 84 13.47 2.12 -4.40
CA THR A 84 12.67 2.83 -5.41
C THR A 84 11.65 1.87 -6.01
N THR A 85 10.64 2.37 -6.71
CA THR A 85 9.65 1.54 -7.42
C THR A 85 10.31 0.52 -8.34
N ALA A 86 11.36 0.91 -9.08
CA ALA A 86 12.09 0.00 -9.95
C ALA A 86 12.80 -1.13 -9.18
N HIS A 87 13.39 -0.84 -8.01
CA HIS A 87 14.00 -1.86 -7.18
C HIS A 87 12.97 -2.86 -6.67
N ILE A 88 11.80 -2.38 -6.20
CA ILE A 88 10.76 -3.30 -5.70
C ILE A 88 10.17 -4.14 -6.83
N VAL A 89 10.00 -3.59 -8.04
CA VAL A 89 9.59 -4.38 -9.22
C VAL A 89 10.61 -5.48 -9.53
N ALA A 90 11.91 -5.18 -9.46
CA ALA A 90 12.96 -6.17 -9.64
C ALA A 90 12.96 -7.24 -8.53
N ASP A 91 12.67 -6.84 -7.28
CA ASP A 91 12.53 -7.78 -6.16
C ASP A 91 11.37 -8.76 -6.39
N LEU A 92 10.24 -8.27 -6.91
CA LEU A 92 9.11 -9.15 -7.24
C LEU A 92 9.49 -10.20 -8.30
N GLU A 93 10.29 -9.82 -9.32
CA GLU A 93 10.83 -10.77 -10.29
C GLU A 93 11.82 -11.77 -9.64
N ALA A 94 12.65 -11.30 -8.72
CA ALA A 94 13.55 -12.18 -7.97
C ALA A 94 12.77 -13.20 -7.11
N VAL A 95 11.69 -12.76 -6.44
CA VAL A 95 10.79 -13.66 -5.69
C VAL A 95 10.13 -14.67 -6.64
N ARG A 96 9.52 -14.18 -7.74
CA ARG A 96 8.86 -15.04 -8.71
C ARG A 96 9.80 -16.13 -9.25
N ALA A 97 11.02 -15.75 -9.62
CA ALA A 97 12.04 -16.66 -10.12
C ALA A 97 12.52 -17.66 -9.04
N HIS A 98 12.72 -17.18 -7.80
CA HIS A 98 13.14 -18.02 -6.67
C HIS A 98 12.17 -19.17 -6.40
N PHE A 99 10.86 -18.90 -6.53
CA PHE A 99 9.80 -19.90 -6.33
C PHE A 99 9.38 -20.63 -7.63
N ALA A 100 10.11 -20.40 -8.73
CA ALA A 100 9.83 -20.98 -10.04
C ALA A 100 8.38 -20.76 -10.51
N ILE A 101 7.81 -19.58 -10.21
CA ILE A 101 6.47 -19.19 -10.61
C ILE A 101 6.53 -18.62 -12.03
N ASP A 102 5.78 -19.17 -12.97
CA ASP A 102 5.72 -18.61 -14.32
C ASP A 102 4.87 -17.34 -14.37
N ARG A 103 3.65 -17.40 -13.85
CA ARG A 103 2.70 -16.28 -13.77
C ARG A 103 1.99 -16.31 -12.41
N TRP A 104 1.61 -15.15 -11.91
CA TRP A 104 0.85 -15.01 -10.66
C TRP A 104 -0.27 -13.99 -10.74
N MET A 105 -1.22 -14.09 -9.84
CA MET A 105 -2.17 -13.01 -9.56
C MET A 105 -1.51 -12.02 -8.60
N LEU A 106 -1.70 -10.72 -8.83
CA LEU A 106 -1.28 -9.69 -7.89
C LEU A 106 -2.49 -9.12 -7.16
N VAL A 107 -2.36 -9.03 -5.84
CA VAL A 107 -3.37 -8.45 -4.95
C VAL A 107 -2.72 -7.33 -4.17
N GLY A 108 -3.21 -6.10 -4.31
CA GLY A 108 -2.62 -4.94 -3.64
C GLY A 108 -3.62 -3.85 -3.31
N GLY A 109 -3.29 -3.02 -2.33
CA GLY A 109 -4.11 -1.86 -1.96
C GLY A 109 -3.28 -0.62 -1.66
N SER A 110 -3.82 0.57 -1.97
CA SER A 110 -3.11 1.84 -1.81
C SER A 110 -1.79 1.80 -2.59
N TRP A 111 -0.65 2.12 -1.98
CA TRP A 111 0.66 1.91 -2.60
C TRP A 111 0.84 0.50 -3.21
N GLY A 112 0.29 -0.55 -2.59
CA GLY A 112 0.34 -1.90 -3.16
C GLY A 112 -0.37 -2.01 -4.51
N SER A 113 -1.39 -1.19 -4.78
CA SER A 113 -2.04 -1.12 -6.10
C SER A 113 -1.15 -0.40 -7.13
N THR A 114 -0.45 0.66 -6.74
CA THR A 114 0.56 1.36 -7.55
C THR A 114 1.66 0.39 -7.98
N LEU A 115 2.19 -0.35 -7.02
CA LEU A 115 3.24 -1.34 -7.28
C LEU A 115 2.76 -2.48 -8.19
N ALA A 116 1.53 -2.97 -7.99
CA ALA A 116 0.93 -3.99 -8.85
C ALA A 116 0.78 -3.51 -10.29
N LEU A 117 0.31 -2.27 -10.50
CA LEU A 117 0.25 -1.65 -11.83
C LEU A 117 1.64 -1.49 -12.44
N ALA A 118 2.59 -0.91 -11.70
CA ALA A 118 3.96 -0.70 -12.16
C ALA A 118 4.65 -2.01 -12.57
N TYR A 119 4.38 -3.10 -11.85
CA TYR A 119 4.86 -4.42 -12.20
C TYR A 119 4.15 -4.98 -13.44
N ALA A 120 2.82 -4.94 -13.48
CA ALA A 120 2.03 -5.50 -14.57
C ALA A 120 2.29 -4.79 -15.91
N GLU A 121 2.54 -3.48 -15.89
CA GLU A 121 2.91 -2.72 -17.09
C GLU A 121 4.30 -3.06 -17.62
N ARG A 122 5.22 -3.49 -16.75
CA ARG A 122 6.57 -3.91 -17.14
C ARG A 122 6.68 -5.38 -17.52
N HIS A 123 5.85 -6.22 -16.89
CA HIS A 123 5.85 -7.69 -17.02
C HIS A 123 4.44 -8.24 -17.25
N PRO A 124 3.69 -7.77 -18.27
CA PRO A 124 2.30 -8.20 -18.48
C PRO A 124 2.18 -9.71 -18.70
N GLU A 125 3.20 -10.34 -19.30
CA GLU A 125 3.27 -11.79 -19.53
C GLU A 125 3.39 -12.61 -18.23
N ARG A 126 3.75 -11.96 -17.11
CA ARG A 126 3.90 -12.60 -15.79
C ARG A 126 2.66 -12.45 -14.90
N VAL A 127 1.64 -11.75 -15.37
CA VAL A 127 0.43 -11.48 -14.59
C VAL A 127 -0.76 -12.27 -15.14
N MET A 128 -1.41 -13.04 -14.27
CA MET A 128 -2.65 -13.75 -14.60
C MET A 128 -3.88 -12.87 -14.41
N ALA A 129 -3.89 -12.09 -13.33
CA ALA A 129 -5.00 -11.20 -12.98
C ALA A 129 -4.54 -10.17 -11.93
N LEU A 130 -5.30 -9.08 -11.78
CA LEU A 130 -5.08 -8.04 -10.79
C LEU A 130 -6.32 -7.84 -9.92
N VAL A 131 -6.15 -7.83 -8.59
CA VAL A 131 -7.18 -7.38 -7.65
C VAL A 131 -6.62 -6.19 -6.86
N LEU A 132 -7.13 -5.02 -7.15
CA LEU A 132 -6.62 -3.74 -6.63
C LEU A 132 -7.66 -3.09 -5.71
N ARG A 133 -7.20 -2.48 -4.62
CA ARG A 133 -8.05 -1.75 -3.69
C ARG A 133 -7.52 -0.34 -3.46
N ALA A 134 -8.46 0.64 -3.31
CA ALA A 134 -8.09 2.02 -2.99
C ALA A 134 -6.96 2.50 -3.92
N LEU A 135 -7.27 2.57 -5.20
CA LEU A 135 -6.30 2.77 -6.27
C LEU A 135 -5.54 4.08 -6.09
N PHE A 136 -4.23 4.00 -6.21
CA PHE A 136 -3.29 5.12 -6.12
C PHE A 136 -2.30 5.05 -7.30
N LEU A 137 -2.07 6.17 -7.97
CA LEU A 137 -1.17 6.24 -9.14
C LEU A 137 0.17 6.91 -8.82
N GLY A 138 0.36 7.40 -7.61
CA GLY A 138 1.61 8.01 -7.16
C GLY A 138 1.85 9.42 -7.72
N THR A 139 0.81 10.18 -7.98
CA THR A 139 0.93 11.55 -8.49
C THR A 139 1.00 12.57 -7.35
N ASP A 140 1.66 13.70 -7.61
CA ASP A 140 1.74 14.81 -6.65
C ASP A 140 0.34 15.40 -6.34
N GLU A 141 -0.59 15.36 -7.31
CA GLU A 141 -1.99 15.78 -7.11
C GLU A 141 -2.68 14.89 -6.07
N GLU A 142 -2.50 13.56 -6.17
CA GLU A 142 -3.10 12.61 -5.22
C GLU A 142 -2.50 12.76 -3.82
N VAL A 143 -1.19 12.96 -3.71
CA VAL A 143 -0.52 13.22 -2.44
C VAL A 143 -1.03 14.51 -1.80
N ARG A 144 -1.12 15.58 -2.59
CA ARG A 144 -1.65 16.86 -2.12
C ARG A 144 -3.12 16.72 -1.67
N TRP A 145 -3.91 15.99 -2.44
CA TRP A 145 -5.29 15.66 -2.04
C TRP A 145 -5.33 14.94 -0.69
N ALA A 146 -4.57 13.85 -0.54
CA ALA A 146 -4.60 12.99 0.64
C ALA A 146 -4.18 13.71 1.93
N PHE A 147 -3.17 14.59 1.85
CA PHE A 147 -2.56 15.20 3.03
C PHE A 147 -2.97 16.66 3.27
N VAL A 148 -3.55 17.33 2.27
CA VAL A 148 -3.87 18.77 2.36
C VAL A 148 -5.33 19.04 1.95
N ASP A 149 -5.66 18.91 0.67
CA ASP A 149 -6.90 19.48 0.12
C ASP A 149 -8.16 18.73 0.61
N GLY A 150 -8.14 17.39 0.59
CA GLY A 150 -9.24 16.54 1.07
C GLY A 150 -9.52 16.73 2.56
N PRO A 151 -8.52 16.62 3.44
CA PRO A 151 -8.70 16.83 4.87
C PRO A 151 -9.17 18.23 5.26
N GLN A 152 -8.70 19.27 4.58
CA GLN A 152 -9.21 20.64 4.82
C GLN A 152 -10.73 20.74 4.59
N ILE A 153 -11.26 19.95 3.66
CA ILE A 153 -12.70 19.99 3.32
C ILE A 153 -13.51 19.09 4.24
N PHE A 154 -13.06 17.88 4.49
CA PHE A 154 -13.85 16.85 5.15
C PHE A 154 -13.51 16.63 6.62
N ARG A 155 -12.32 17.05 7.07
CA ARG A 155 -11.80 16.90 8.44
C ARG A 155 -10.98 18.13 8.88
N PRO A 156 -11.55 19.36 8.79
CA PRO A 156 -10.81 20.59 9.06
C PRO A 156 -10.20 20.62 10.48
N GLU A 157 -10.89 20.06 11.48
CA GLU A 157 -10.41 19.95 12.85
C GLU A 157 -9.18 19.07 12.99
N LEU A 158 -9.15 17.95 12.25
CA LEU A 158 -8.01 17.04 12.23
C LEU A 158 -6.82 17.64 11.49
N PHE A 159 -7.10 18.33 10.36
CA PHE A 159 -6.08 19.05 9.60
C PHE A 159 -5.45 20.18 10.41
N GLU A 160 -6.26 20.97 11.12
CA GLU A 160 -5.77 22.01 12.01
C GLU A 160 -4.89 21.42 13.13
N ALA A 161 -5.32 20.33 13.78
CA ALA A 161 -4.56 19.66 14.81
C ALA A 161 -3.21 19.13 14.25
N TYR A 162 -3.18 18.64 13.02
CA TYR A 162 -1.97 18.18 12.33
C TYR A 162 -1.02 19.34 12.04
N CYS A 163 -1.52 20.45 11.49
CA CYS A 163 -0.74 21.66 11.23
C CYS A 163 -0.20 22.28 12.51
N ASN A 164 -0.95 22.24 13.61
CA ASN A 164 -0.53 22.82 14.90
C ASN A 164 0.65 22.09 15.57
N ARG A 165 1.07 20.93 15.05
CA ARG A 165 2.33 20.26 15.45
C ARG A 165 3.57 20.88 14.79
N LEU A 166 3.38 21.79 13.83
CA LEU A 166 4.43 22.51 13.13
C LEU A 166 4.59 23.93 13.66
N PRO A 167 5.78 24.52 13.58
CA PRO A 167 5.98 25.94 13.81
C PRO A 167 5.07 26.78 12.92
N PRO A 168 4.57 27.95 13.39
CA PRO A 168 3.61 28.77 12.65
C PRO A 168 4.01 29.08 11.20
N GLU A 169 5.30 29.35 10.97
CA GLU A 169 5.88 29.71 9.67
C GLU A 169 5.87 28.56 8.65
N GLU A 170 5.73 27.32 9.10
CA GLU A 170 5.72 26.14 8.22
C GLU A 170 4.29 25.60 7.94
N ARG A 171 3.29 26.12 8.65
CA ARG A 171 1.89 25.64 8.52
C ARG A 171 1.26 25.93 7.17
N ALA A 172 1.79 26.86 6.41
CA ALA A 172 1.34 27.16 5.04
C ALA A 172 1.63 26.02 4.05
N ASN A 173 2.65 25.17 4.34
CA ASN A 173 2.97 24.00 3.53
C ASN A 173 3.28 22.80 4.43
N PRO A 174 2.27 22.22 5.11
CA PRO A 174 2.48 21.19 6.10
C PRO A 174 3.08 19.91 5.50
N LEU A 175 2.70 19.54 4.28
CA LEU A 175 3.24 18.35 3.62
C LEU A 175 4.76 18.45 3.46
N ALA A 176 5.26 19.55 2.89
CA ALA A 176 6.71 19.73 2.71
C ALA A 176 7.44 19.80 4.06
N ALA A 177 6.84 20.43 5.07
CA ALA A 177 7.42 20.54 6.41
C ALA A 177 7.56 19.16 7.08
N TYR A 178 6.57 18.30 6.95
CA TYR A 178 6.63 16.93 7.46
C TYR A 178 7.62 16.06 6.68
N VAL A 179 7.59 16.10 5.34
CA VAL A 179 8.56 15.36 4.51
C VAL A 179 9.98 15.74 4.87
N LYS A 180 10.29 17.02 5.03
CA LYS A 180 11.62 17.52 5.47
C LYS A 180 12.05 16.92 6.81
N ARG A 181 11.13 16.80 7.79
CA ARG A 181 11.43 16.22 9.11
C ARG A 181 11.65 14.72 9.04
N LEU A 182 10.79 14.02 8.29
CA LEU A 182 10.84 12.56 8.16
C LEU A 182 12.10 12.08 7.43
N THR A 183 12.60 12.87 6.49
CA THR A 183 13.82 12.58 5.72
C THR A 183 15.06 13.24 6.31
N GLY A 184 14.91 14.12 7.31
CA GLY A 184 15.98 14.88 7.96
C GLY A 184 16.82 14.05 8.93
N PRO A 185 17.96 14.59 9.38
CA PRO A 185 18.90 13.90 10.26
C PRO A 185 18.50 13.90 11.75
N ASP A 186 17.67 14.85 12.22
CA ASP A 186 17.26 14.96 13.62
C ASP A 186 16.32 13.81 14.01
N GLY A 187 16.82 12.89 14.82
CA GLY A 187 16.08 11.71 15.24
C GLY A 187 14.87 12.00 16.13
N ALA A 188 14.96 13.01 17.01
CA ALA A 188 13.87 13.37 17.91
C ALA A 188 12.73 14.06 17.14
N GLU A 189 13.07 15.00 16.26
CA GLU A 189 12.11 15.69 15.40
C GLU A 189 11.44 14.70 14.42
N ARG A 190 12.22 13.82 13.80
CA ARG A 190 11.72 12.75 12.94
C ARG A 190 10.73 11.84 13.67
N THR A 191 11.01 11.46 14.92
CA THR A 191 10.13 10.62 15.72
C THR A 191 8.79 11.31 15.99
N ARG A 192 8.82 12.59 16.42
CA ARG A 192 7.58 13.37 16.61
C ARG A 192 6.77 13.50 15.33
N ALA A 193 7.42 13.84 14.23
CA ALA A 193 6.79 13.94 12.92
C ALA A 193 6.18 12.62 12.46
N ALA A 194 6.87 11.50 12.64
CA ALA A 194 6.38 10.18 12.26
C ALA A 194 5.12 9.77 13.05
N HIS A 195 5.05 10.05 14.34
CA HIS A 195 3.87 9.77 15.14
C HIS A 195 2.67 10.63 14.74
N ALA A 196 2.90 11.93 14.48
CA ALA A 196 1.85 12.84 14.03
C ALA A 196 1.30 12.42 12.64
N TRP A 197 2.19 12.15 11.69
CA TRP A 197 1.86 11.65 10.35
C TRP A 197 1.04 10.35 10.40
N ASN A 198 1.53 9.35 11.12
CA ASN A 198 0.85 8.06 11.25
C ASN A 198 -0.54 8.18 11.90
N ALA A 199 -0.70 9.04 12.91
CA ALA A 199 -1.99 9.27 13.54
C ALA A 199 -2.97 9.95 12.58
N TYR A 200 -2.50 10.93 11.82
CA TYR A 200 -3.26 11.65 10.81
C TYR A 200 -3.75 10.73 9.70
N GLU A 201 -2.86 10.00 9.05
CA GLU A 201 -3.18 9.06 7.99
C GLU A 201 -4.15 7.96 8.44
N ARG A 202 -3.93 7.38 9.64
CA ARG A 202 -4.85 6.40 10.20
C ARG A 202 -6.26 6.94 10.41
N ALA A 203 -6.39 8.17 10.89
CA ALA A 203 -7.69 8.80 11.07
C ALA A 203 -8.39 9.06 9.72
N LEU A 204 -7.64 9.38 8.66
CA LEU A 204 -8.17 9.59 7.31
C LEU A 204 -8.51 8.28 6.59
N SER A 205 -7.93 7.16 7.01
CA SER A 205 -8.16 5.86 6.36
C SER A 205 -9.51 5.22 6.72
N GLU A 206 -10.16 5.67 7.78
CA GLU A 206 -11.44 5.14 8.24
C GLU A 206 -12.56 6.17 8.03
N LEU A 207 -13.73 5.71 7.59
CA LEU A 207 -14.92 6.56 7.46
C LEU A 207 -15.36 7.09 8.83
N GLN A 208 -15.29 6.24 9.85
CA GLN A 208 -15.58 6.57 11.24
C GLN A 208 -14.40 6.16 12.15
N PRO A 209 -13.34 6.97 12.20
CA PRO A 209 -12.17 6.62 12.99
C PRO A 209 -12.48 6.61 14.50
N LYS A 210 -12.10 5.54 15.17
CA LYS A 210 -12.25 5.40 16.63
C LYS A 210 -11.35 6.37 17.39
N HIS A 211 -10.22 6.73 16.81
CA HIS A 211 -9.22 7.64 17.38
C HIS A 211 -8.72 8.59 16.30
N ALA A 212 -9.23 9.81 16.32
CA ALA A 212 -8.81 10.90 15.43
C ALA A 212 -8.08 11.99 16.23
N VAL A 213 -7.00 11.59 16.92
CA VAL A 213 -6.21 12.50 17.76
C VAL A 213 -4.76 12.48 17.31
N ILE A 214 -4.24 13.67 16.98
CA ILE A 214 -2.82 13.86 16.69
C ILE A 214 -2.07 14.02 18.02
N PRO A 215 -1.08 13.15 18.35
CA PRO A 215 -0.41 13.20 19.63
C PRO A 215 0.33 14.52 19.81
N GLU A 216 0.22 15.11 21.01
CA GLU A 216 0.94 16.35 21.37
C GLU A 216 2.37 16.05 21.77
N THR A 217 2.57 14.91 22.42
CA THR A 217 3.86 14.45 22.91
C THR A 217 4.10 13.01 22.47
N VAL A 218 5.34 12.67 22.29
CA VAL A 218 5.80 11.31 22.02
C VAL A 218 6.82 10.95 23.10
N ALA A 219 6.67 9.78 23.70
CA ALA A 219 7.57 9.31 24.74
C ALA A 219 9.01 9.18 24.19
N ASP A 220 9.99 9.46 25.04
CA ASP A 220 11.40 9.25 24.71
C ASP A 220 11.64 7.77 24.38
N GLY A 221 12.37 7.52 23.29
CA GLY A 221 12.64 6.15 22.83
C GLY A 221 11.44 5.42 22.21
N ALA A 222 10.34 6.12 21.93
CA ALA A 222 9.20 5.51 21.24
C ALA A 222 9.63 4.90 19.91
N ARG A 223 9.12 3.69 19.64
CA ARG A 223 9.37 3.00 18.36
C ARG A 223 8.75 3.79 17.22
N LEU A 224 9.51 4.01 16.15
CA LEU A 224 9.01 4.64 14.94
C LEU A 224 7.86 3.84 14.33
N PRO A 225 6.77 4.52 13.92
CA PRO A 225 5.75 3.88 13.09
C PRO A 225 6.35 3.37 11.77
N PRO A 226 5.83 2.28 11.19
CA PRO A 226 6.47 1.61 10.06
C PRO A 226 6.42 2.40 8.75
N THR A 227 5.39 3.22 8.54
CA THR A 227 5.08 3.82 7.23
C THR A 227 5.79 5.16 6.98
N PRO A 228 5.75 6.17 7.89
CA PRO A 228 6.01 7.57 7.54
C PRO A 228 7.38 7.85 6.92
N ILE A 229 8.43 7.14 7.33
CA ILE A 229 9.79 7.40 6.82
C ILE A 229 9.93 6.93 5.37
N VAL A 230 9.48 5.72 5.09
CA VAL A 230 9.57 5.15 3.74
C VAL A 230 8.61 5.90 2.81
N GLU A 231 7.41 6.22 3.28
CA GLU A 231 6.42 7.00 2.54
C GLU A 231 6.93 8.40 2.19
N ALA A 232 7.50 9.13 3.15
CA ALA A 232 8.09 10.45 2.91
C ALA A 232 9.26 10.39 1.90
N HIS A 233 10.05 9.32 1.92
CA HIS A 233 11.08 9.08 0.92
C HIS A 233 10.48 8.93 -0.48
N TYR A 234 9.40 8.17 -0.63
CA TYR A 234 8.72 8.00 -1.92
C TYR A 234 8.04 9.30 -2.38
N ILE A 235 7.36 10.02 -1.49
CA ILE A 235 6.74 11.31 -1.79
C ILE A 235 7.79 12.33 -2.25
N ALA A 236 8.93 12.44 -1.53
CA ALA A 236 10.01 13.36 -1.88
C ALA A 236 10.62 13.09 -3.27
N ASN A 237 10.39 11.91 -3.83
CA ASN A 237 10.92 11.49 -5.13
C ASN A 237 9.81 11.12 -6.13
N SER A 238 8.59 11.67 -5.97
CA SER A 238 7.43 11.42 -6.85
C SER A 238 7.24 9.93 -7.16
N PHE A 239 7.38 9.09 -6.11
CA PHE A 239 7.29 7.61 -6.17
C PHE A 239 8.25 6.96 -7.19
N PHE A 240 9.28 7.67 -7.63
CA PHE A 240 10.19 7.23 -8.68
C PHE A 240 9.46 6.82 -9.97
N LEU A 241 8.36 7.48 -10.27
CA LEU A 241 7.55 7.35 -11.48
C LEU A 241 7.57 8.67 -12.26
N GLN A 242 7.41 8.60 -13.57
CA GLN A 242 7.19 9.80 -14.36
C GLN A 242 5.76 10.32 -14.15
N PRO A 243 5.52 11.63 -14.29
CA PRO A 243 4.18 12.19 -14.15
C PRO A 243 3.15 11.48 -15.06
N GLY A 244 2.12 10.87 -14.45
CA GLY A 244 1.07 10.16 -15.18
C GLY A 244 1.47 8.83 -15.82
N GLU A 245 2.65 8.27 -15.50
CA GLU A 245 3.23 7.06 -16.10
C GLU A 245 2.23 5.90 -16.13
N LEU A 246 1.64 5.57 -14.98
CA LEU A 246 0.76 4.40 -14.87
C LEU A 246 -0.54 4.55 -15.67
N LEU A 247 -1.12 5.74 -15.73
CA LEU A 247 -2.31 5.96 -16.55
C LEU A 247 -1.98 5.92 -18.04
N ALA A 248 -0.87 6.49 -18.45
CA ALA A 248 -0.42 6.49 -19.85
C ALA A 248 -0.10 5.06 -20.35
N ASN A 249 0.44 4.21 -19.48
CA ASN A 249 0.80 2.83 -19.78
C ASN A 249 -0.32 1.81 -19.56
N ALA A 250 -1.48 2.22 -19.05
CA ALA A 250 -2.59 1.30 -18.73
C ALA A 250 -3.08 0.47 -19.93
N HIS A 251 -2.79 0.90 -21.17
CA HIS A 251 -3.05 0.13 -22.40
C HIS A 251 -2.35 -1.25 -22.39
N ARG A 252 -1.26 -1.42 -21.64
CA ARG A 252 -0.53 -2.69 -21.49
C ARG A 252 -1.29 -3.71 -20.65
N LEU A 253 -2.29 -3.25 -19.88
CA LEU A 253 -3.14 -4.11 -19.04
C LEU A 253 -4.37 -4.64 -19.80
N ARG A 254 -4.58 -4.24 -21.06
CA ARG A 254 -5.81 -4.46 -21.82
C ARG A 254 -6.35 -5.89 -21.81
N ASP A 255 -5.45 -6.88 -21.78
CA ASP A 255 -5.77 -8.31 -21.85
C ASP A 255 -5.64 -9.02 -20.48
N ILE A 256 -5.29 -8.29 -19.42
CA ILE A 256 -5.15 -8.83 -18.06
C ILE A 256 -6.48 -8.64 -17.34
N PRO A 257 -7.16 -9.70 -16.91
CA PRO A 257 -8.39 -9.57 -16.12
C PRO A 257 -8.13 -8.82 -14.81
N GLY A 258 -9.01 -7.89 -14.44
CA GLY A 258 -8.83 -7.09 -13.23
C GLY A 258 -10.12 -6.75 -12.50
N VAL A 259 -10.01 -6.53 -11.20
CA VAL A 259 -11.06 -5.95 -10.36
C VAL A 259 -10.45 -4.85 -9.50
N ILE A 260 -11.08 -3.67 -9.53
CA ILE A 260 -10.74 -2.55 -8.67
C ILE A 260 -11.84 -2.41 -7.64
N VAL A 261 -11.52 -2.61 -6.36
CA VAL A 261 -12.44 -2.41 -5.23
C VAL A 261 -12.15 -1.04 -4.61
N GLN A 262 -13.14 -0.15 -4.59
CA GLN A 262 -12.96 1.24 -4.20
C GLN A 262 -14.01 1.71 -3.20
N GLY A 263 -13.59 2.24 -2.05
CA GLY A 263 -14.49 2.90 -1.11
C GLY A 263 -15.02 4.22 -1.68
N ARG A 264 -16.34 4.45 -1.56
CA ARG A 264 -16.99 5.69 -2.06
C ARG A 264 -16.42 6.94 -1.39
N TYR A 265 -16.11 6.86 -0.10
CA TYR A 265 -15.67 7.98 0.73
C TYR A 265 -14.20 7.86 1.13
N ASP A 266 -13.39 7.25 0.26
CA ASP A 266 -11.95 7.15 0.46
C ASP A 266 -11.32 8.55 0.35
N LEU A 267 -10.85 9.09 1.49
CA LEU A 267 -10.22 10.42 1.56
C LEU A 267 -8.75 10.39 1.13
N LEU A 268 -8.09 9.25 1.20
CA LEU A 268 -6.68 9.12 0.81
C LEU A 268 -6.55 8.88 -0.69
N CYS A 269 -7.35 7.94 -1.23
CA CYS A 269 -7.34 7.59 -2.65
C CYS A 269 -8.76 7.72 -3.21
N PRO A 270 -9.15 8.90 -3.70
CA PRO A 270 -10.53 9.16 -4.09
C PRO A 270 -10.97 8.34 -5.32
N PRO A 271 -12.27 7.99 -5.44
CA PRO A 271 -12.80 7.17 -6.54
C PRO A 271 -12.52 7.69 -7.95
N LYS A 272 -12.23 8.98 -8.11
CA LYS A 272 -11.84 9.62 -9.38
C LYS A 272 -10.69 8.86 -10.06
N VAL A 273 -9.70 8.44 -9.27
CA VAL A 273 -8.50 7.76 -9.77
C VAL A 273 -8.82 6.35 -10.24
N ALA A 274 -9.58 5.60 -9.43
CA ALA A 274 -10.06 4.27 -9.80
C ALA A 274 -10.91 4.28 -11.08
N HIS A 275 -11.78 5.29 -11.22
CA HIS A 275 -12.59 5.49 -12.42
C HIS A 275 -11.73 5.81 -13.66
N ALA A 276 -10.69 6.62 -13.51
CA ALA A 276 -9.80 6.96 -14.62
C ALA A 276 -9.08 5.72 -15.18
N ILE A 277 -8.52 4.88 -14.33
CA ILE A 277 -7.88 3.61 -14.74
C ILE A 277 -8.92 2.65 -15.34
N ALA A 278 -10.06 2.46 -14.70
CA ALA A 278 -11.10 1.56 -15.22
C ALA A 278 -11.59 1.96 -16.61
N SER A 279 -11.59 3.25 -16.94
CA SER A 279 -12.03 3.76 -18.25
C SER A 279 -11.08 3.40 -19.39
N VAL A 280 -9.82 3.08 -19.11
CA VAL A 280 -8.77 2.75 -20.11
C VAL A 280 -8.27 1.30 -20.00
N TRP A 281 -8.81 0.54 -19.06
CA TRP A 281 -8.48 -0.87 -18.86
C TRP A 281 -9.73 -1.76 -19.10
N PRO A 282 -9.98 -2.18 -20.35
CA PRO A 282 -11.24 -2.82 -20.74
C PRO A 282 -11.50 -4.19 -20.09
N ALA A 283 -10.45 -4.90 -19.67
CA ALA A 283 -10.57 -6.19 -18.97
C ALA A 283 -10.80 -6.03 -17.45
N ALA A 284 -10.88 -4.80 -16.95
CA ALA A 284 -11.15 -4.55 -15.54
C ALA A 284 -12.61 -4.17 -15.28
N ARG A 285 -13.12 -4.58 -14.10
CA ARG A 285 -14.35 -4.02 -13.55
C ARG A 285 -14.03 -3.16 -12.32
N LEU A 286 -14.76 -2.07 -12.16
CA LEU A 286 -14.73 -1.22 -10.97
C LEU A 286 -15.92 -1.55 -10.08
N GLU A 287 -15.66 -1.91 -8.82
CA GLU A 287 -16.65 -2.17 -7.79
C GLU A 287 -16.54 -1.08 -6.70
N ILE A 288 -17.56 -0.22 -6.64
CA ILE A 288 -17.63 0.84 -5.62
C ILE A 288 -18.37 0.32 -4.39
N ILE A 289 -17.77 0.48 -3.22
CA ILE A 289 -18.37 0.16 -1.92
C ILE A 289 -18.93 1.44 -1.31
N ASP A 290 -20.25 1.61 -1.36
CA ASP A 290 -20.92 2.89 -1.08
C ASP A 290 -20.76 3.43 0.34
N HIS A 291 -20.53 2.57 1.33
CA HIS A 291 -20.39 2.97 2.75
C HIS A 291 -19.01 2.66 3.30
N ALA A 292 -17.97 2.87 2.49
CA ALA A 292 -16.59 2.58 2.88
C ALA A 292 -15.63 3.74 2.58
N GLY A 293 -14.63 3.87 3.44
CA GLY A 293 -13.43 4.69 3.25
C GLY A 293 -12.27 3.90 2.66
N HIS A 294 -11.04 4.26 3.07
CA HIS A 294 -9.80 3.69 2.54
C HIS A 294 -9.50 2.29 3.08
N SER A 295 -9.81 2.04 4.36
CA SER A 295 -9.34 0.82 5.04
C SER A 295 -9.94 -0.46 4.45
N MET A 296 -9.13 -1.52 4.37
CA MET A 296 -9.61 -2.86 4.02
C MET A 296 -10.63 -3.40 5.03
N THR A 297 -10.62 -2.91 6.26
CA THR A 297 -11.53 -3.32 7.33
C THR A 297 -12.88 -2.59 7.31
N GLU A 298 -13.07 -1.65 6.40
CA GLU A 298 -14.36 -1.03 6.18
C GLU A 298 -15.41 -2.05 5.74
N PRO A 299 -16.68 -1.88 6.15
CA PRO A 299 -17.75 -2.82 5.79
C PRO A 299 -17.85 -3.06 4.29
N GLY A 300 -17.89 -4.32 3.89
CA GLY A 300 -18.04 -4.75 2.50
C GLY A 300 -16.74 -4.77 1.68
N VAL A 301 -15.68 -4.07 2.09
CA VAL A 301 -14.43 -4.01 1.32
C VAL A 301 -13.73 -5.36 1.27
N MET A 302 -13.54 -6.01 2.43
CA MET A 302 -12.87 -7.30 2.50
C MET A 302 -13.65 -8.40 1.76
N GLU A 303 -14.98 -8.39 1.86
CA GLU A 303 -15.86 -9.32 1.14
C GLU A 303 -15.77 -9.12 -0.38
N ALA A 304 -15.75 -7.86 -0.85
CA ALA A 304 -15.57 -7.56 -2.27
C ALA A 304 -14.20 -8.02 -2.78
N MET A 305 -13.14 -7.81 -2.01
CA MET A 305 -11.81 -8.32 -2.33
C MET A 305 -11.78 -9.86 -2.45
N ARG A 306 -12.38 -10.57 -1.49
CA ARG A 306 -12.47 -12.05 -1.51
C ARG A 306 -13.25 -12.55 -2.73
N ARG A 307 -14.40 -11.94 -3.03
CA ARG A 307 -15.16 -12.26 -4.24
C ARG A 307 -14.33 -12.05 -5.49
N ALA A 308 -13.68 -10.90 -5.61
CA ALA A 308 -12.82 -10.56 -6.75
C ALA A 308 -11.70 -11.59 -6.96
N ILE A 309 -11.02 -11.99 -5.88
CA ILE A 309 -9.97 -13.01 -5.91
C ILE A 309 -10.55 -14.36 -6.34
N SER A 310 -11.72 -14.73 -5.84
CA SER A 310 -12.40 -15.98 -6.20
C SER A 310 -12.88 -15.98 -7.65
N ASP A 311 -13.51 -14.91 -8.12
CA ASP A 311 -14.07 -14.79 -9.47
C ASP A 311 -13.00 -14.92 -10.57
N LEU A 312 -11.87 -14.21 -10.38
CA LEU A 312 -10.71 -14.26 -11.29
C LEU A 312 -9.94 -15.58 -11.24
N SER A 313 -10.47 -16.55 -10.49
CA SER A 313 -9.91 -17.91 -10.35
C SER A 313 -10.58 -18.91 -11.25
N ALA A 314 -11.74 -18.58 -11.78
CA ALA A 314 -12.59 -19.53 -12.52
C ALA A 314 -12.32 -19.52 -14.04
N GLY A 315 -11.45 -18.65 -14.52
CA GLY A 315 -10.96 -18.59 -15.90
C GLY A 315 -9.50 -19.00 -16.00
#